data_75500ab5cde4efe4c41599c96025a8d0
#
_entry.id   75500ab5cde4efe4c41599c96025a8d0
#
_cell.length_a   1.000
_cell.length_b   1.000
_cell.length_c   1.000
_cell.angle_alpha   90.00
_cell.angle_beta   90.00
_cell.angle_gamma   90.00
#
_symmetry.space_group_name_H-M   'P 1'
#
loop_
_entity.id
_entity.type
_entity.pdbx_description
1 polymer ?
#
loop_
_entity_poly.entity_id
_entity_poly.type
_entity_poly.pdbx_seq_one_letter_code
_entity_poly.pdbx_strand_id
1 'polypeptide(L)'
;MFSRGGKLYNVKGARRINLTVRLYAVYVAICLIPLLAILASLYRVSFSSRPPAESFDMFSSGLRTIVPIVMAVGAGLVLIIALNLKKSLDAMVLVLKQVAGGNLGLRVSVTSNDEIGYVGDVINDMTEGLRERDKMRQSLDLAMEVQQSLLPKGNLKISGFDIAGKSIYCDETGGDYYDFFLAGEPEVRNIGVAIGDVSGHGIPSALLMATVRSSLRQRLSHAGNIDRIITDVNCQLARDVEDTGQFMTMFYLNIDVPNQKVYWVRAGHEPGIFYDPDTGIFEELKGPGLALGVSEEWQYAINERSAPTPGQIIVLSTDGVWEAHNSEGEIFGKERLNEIGSIYHLKD
;
A
#
# COMPACT_ATOMS: atom_id res chain seq x y z
N MET A 1 -24.11 -16.44 -27.58
CA MET A 1 -22.96 -17.04 -26.87
C MET A 1 -21.90 -15.95 -26.68
N PHE A 2 -22.09 -15.05 -25.70
CA PHE A 2 -21.09 -14.01 -25.37
C PHE A 2 -20.26 -14.53 -24.20
N SER A 3 -18.95 -14.73 -24.44
CA SER A 3 -18.03 -15.18 -23.40
C SER A 3 -18.00 -14.13 -22.29
N ARG A 4 -18.24 -14.53 -21.05
CA ARG A 4 -18.02 -13.71 -19.87
C ARG A 4 -16.54 -13.29 -19.83
N GLY A 5 -16.24 -12.04 -20.17
CA GLY A 5 -14.89 -11.47 -20.09
C GLY A 5 -14.21 -11.09 -21.42
N GLY A 6 -14.84 -11.29 -22.57
CA GLY A 6 -14.29 -10.85 -23.86
C GLY A 6 -14.53 -9.35 -24.09
N LYS A 7 -13.47 -8.58 -24.34
CA LYS A 7 -13.57 -7.18 -24.73
C LYS A 7 -14.20 -7.09 -26.12
N LEU A 8 -15.37 -6.48 -26.21
CA LEU A 8 -16.11 -6.34 -27.49
C LEU A 8 -15.27 -5.60 -28.54
N TYR A 9 -14.44 -4.66 -28.10
CA TYR A 9 -13.52 -3.91 -28.96
C TYR A 9 -12.44 -4.79 -29.62
N ASN A 10 -12.04 -5.90 -29.00
CA ASN A 10 -10.96 -6.77 -29.49
C ASN A 10 -11.46 -8.05 -30.22
N VAL A 11 -12.77 -8.17 -30.50
CA VAL A 11 -13.29 -9.34 -31.21
C VAL A 11 -12.83 -9.31 -32.67
N LYS A 12 -12.01 -10.28 -33.05
CA LYS A 12 -11.57 -10.47 -34.44
C LYS A 12 -12.79 -10.78 -35.33
N GLY A 13 -12.97 -9.97 -36.42
CA GLY A 13 -14.05 -10.15 -37.36
C GLY A 13 -15.31 -9.30 -37.11
N ALA A 14 -15.42 -8.59 -35.99
CA ALA A 14 -16.50 -7.63 -35.83
C ALA A 14 -16.25 -6.37 -36.68
N ARG A 15 -17.21 -6.03 -37.56
CA ARG A 15 -17.14 -4.75 -38.30
C ARG A 15 -17.26 -3.58 -37.33
N ARG A 16 -16.22 -2.78 -37.30
CA ARG A 16 -16.19 -1.53 -36.51
C ARG A 16 -16.79 -0.42 -37.33
N ILE A 17 -17.80 0.22 -36.83
CA ILE A 17 -18.34 1.45 -37.42
C ILE A 17 -18.04 2.57 -36.42
N ASN A 18 -16.98 3.31 -36.69
CA ASN A 18 -16.53 4.41 -35.86
C ASN A 18 -17.63 5.45 -35.70
N LEU A 19 -17.68 6.12 -34.54
CA LEU A 19 -18.62 7.21 -34.27
C LEU A 19 -18.57 8.28 -35.37
N THR A 20 -17.35 8.61 -35.84
CA THR A 20 -17.11 9.55 -36.94
C THR A 20 -17.81 9.13 -38.23
N VAL A 21 -17.79 7.83 -38.58
CA VAL A 21 -18.47 7.32 -39.78
C VAL A 21 -20.01 7.41 -39.64
N ARG A 22 -20.54 7.17 -38.45
CA ARG A 22 -21.98 7.32 -38.19
C ARG A 22 -22.43 8.78 -38.30
N LEU A 23 -21.65 9.71 -37.71
CA LEU A 23 -21.91 11.15 -37.81
C LEU A 23 -21.81 11.65 -39.24
N TYR A 24 -20.82 11.18 -40.01
CA TYR A 24 -20.67 11.52 -41.39
C TYR A 24 -21.83 11.00 -42.24
N ALA A 25 -22.29 9.78 -42.02
CA ALA A 25 -23.46 9.21 -42.71
C ALA A 25 -24.74 10.06 -42.45
N VAL A 26 -24.90 10.52 -41.22
CA VAL A 26 -26.02 11.43 -40.86
C VAL A 26 -25.87 12.78 -41.54
N TYR A 27 -24.67 13.35 -41.58
CA TYR A 27 -24.41 14.60 -42.34
C TYR A 27 -24.73 14.46 -43.82
N VAL A 28 -24.30 13.37 -44.45
CA VAL A 28 -24.64 13.07 -45.86
C VAL A 28 -26.15 12.95 -46.06
N ALA A 29 -26.84 12.24 -45.15
CA ALA A 29 -28.28 12.06 -45.24
C ALA A 29 -29.06 13.39 -45.10
N ILE A 30 -28.63 14.26 -44.19
CA ILE A 30 -29.32 15.53 -43.90
C ILE A 30 -28.99 16.63 -44.92
N CYS A 31 -27.74 16.72 -45.41
CA CYS A 31 -27.29 17.81 -46.22
C CYS A 31 -27.18 17.45 -47.71
N LEU A 32 -26.50 16.36 -48.04
CA LEU A 32 -26.17 16.01 -49.43
C LEU A 32 -27.37 15.46 -50.21
N ILE A 33 -28.17 14.57 -49.64
CA ILE A 33 -29.32 13.97 -50.29
C ILE A 33 -30.36 15.04 -50.63
N PRO A 34 -30.78 15.95 -49.74
CA PRO A 34 -31.69 17.03 -50.09
C PRO A 34 -31.17 17.97 -51.15
N LEU A 35 -29.86 18.29 -51.03
CA LEU A 35 -29.21 19.18 -52.03
C LEU A 35 -29.26 18.55 -53.43
N LEU A 36 -28.95 17.26 -53.53
CA LEU A 36 -29.03 16.54 -54.81
C LEU A 36 -30.47 16.47 -55.36
N ALA A 37 -31.46 16.27 -54.45
CA ALA A 37 -32.85 16.22 -54.81
C ALA A 37 -33.33 17.61 -55.35
N ILE A 38 -32.89 18.72 -54.76
CA ILE A 38 -33.18 20.09 -55.18
C ILE A 38 -32.52 20.34 -56.56
N LEU A 39 -31.23 19.98 -56.74
CA LEU A 39 -30.53 20.13 -58.00
C LEU A 39 -31.16 19.28 -59.10
N ALA A 40 -31.54 18.06 -58.85
CA ALA A 40 -32.24 17.19 -59.81
C ALA A 40 -33.63 17.75 -60.18
N SER A 41 -34.33 18.39 -59.24
CA SER A 41 -35.60 19.06 -59.46
C SER A 41 -35.41 20.34 -60.36
N LEU A 42 -34.39 21.16 -60.07
CA LEU A 42 -34.01 22.30 -60.89
C LEU A 42 -33.65 21.89 -62.32
N TYR A 43 -32.83 20.82 -62.46
CA TYR A 43 -32.44 20.28 -63.75
C TYR A 43 -33.69 19.85 -64.56
N ARG A 44 -34.62 19.12 -63.97
CA ARG A 44 -35.88 18.73 -64.66
C ARG A 44 -36.69 19.91 -65.11
N VAL A 45 -36.79 20.96 -64.31
CA VAL A 45 -37.50 22.21 -64.67
C VAL A 45 -36.82 22.95 -65.84
N SER A 46 -35.48 23.04 -65.82
CA SER A 46 -34.70 23.72 -66.84
C SER A 46 -34.81 23.08 -68.27
N PHE A 47 -35.03 21.77 -68.33
CA PHE A 47 -35.22 21.05 -69.57
C PHE A 47 -36.68 20.69 -69.92
N SER A 48 -37.63 21.27 -69.18
CA SER A 48 -39.05 21.08 -69.42
C SER A 48 -39.54 21.96 -70.59
N SER A 49 -40.30 21.35 -71.50
CA SER A 49 -40.94 22.06 -72.61
C SER A 49 -42.24 22.79 -72.16
N ARG A 50 -42.51 22.87 -70.86
CA ARG A 50 -43.73 23.51 -70.31
C ARG A 50 -43.56 25.02 -70.12
N PRO A 51 -44.68 25.74 -70.04
CA PRO A 51 -44.61 27.17 -69.72
C PRO A 51 -43.92 27.44 -68.40
N PRO A 52 -43.12 28.55 -68.30
CA PRO A 52 -42.33 28.86 -67.12
C PRO A 52 -43.12 28.86 -65.80
N ALA A 53 -44.36 29.34 -65.82
CA ALA A 53 -45.24 29.41 -64.62
C ALA A 53 -45.59 28.00 -64.11
N GLU A 54 -46.01 27.07 -64.98
CA GLU A 54 -46.33 25.68 -64.57
C GLU A 54 -45.11 24.92 -64.07
N SER A 55 -43.95 25.16 -64.68
CA SER A 55 -42.66 24.58 -64.29
C SER A 55 -42.24 25.04 -62.87
N PHE A 56 -42.42 26.33 -62.58
CA PHE A 56 -42.17 26.90 -61.27
C PHE A 56 -43.16 26.36 -60.18
N ASP A 57 -44.43 26.24 -60.48
CA ASP A 57 -45.43 25.69 -59.58
C ASP A 57 -45.13 24.24 -59.25
N MET A 58 -44.72 23.43 -60.22
CA MET A 58 -44.35 22.04 -60.01
C MET A 58 -43.06 21.95 -59.16
N PHE A 59 -42.05 22.78 -59.36
CA PHE A 59 -40.86 22.86 -58.53
C PHE A 59 -41.19 23.25 -57.10
N SER A 60 -41.97 24.35 -56.94
CA SER A 60 -42.31 24.84 -55.60
C SER A 60 -43.16 23.87 -54.77
N SER A 61 -44.08 23.10 -55.42
CA SER A 61 -44.89 22.08 -54.81
C SER A 61 -44.03 20.86 -54.38
N GLY A 62 -43.08 20.47 -55.24
CA GLY A 62 -42.11 19.41 -54.94
C GLY A 62 -41.23 19.79 -53.74
N LEU A 63 -40.75 20.99 -53.70
CA LEU A 63 -39.94 21.50 -52.60
C LEU A 63 -40.70 21.52 -51.26
N ARG A 64 -41.93 22.03 -51.28
CA ARG A 64 -42.82 22.07 -50.10
C ARG A 64 -43.10 20.70 -49.47
N THR A 65 -43.06 19.65 -50.27
CA THR A 65 -43.27 18.27 -49.73
C THR A 65 -41.99 17.55 -49.36
N ILE A 66 -40.93 17.65 -50.17
CA ILE A 66 -39.67 16.91 -49.93
C ILE A 66 -38.84 17.49 -48.75
N VAL A 67 -38.74 18.82 -48.65
CA VAL A 67 -37.91 19.47 -47.61
C VAL A 67 -38.35 19.12 -46.19
N PRO A 68 -39.67 19.24 -45.83
CA PRO A 68 -40.09 18.87 -44.47
C PRO A 68 -39.89 17.40 -44.14
N ILE A 69 -40.11 16.52 -45.10
CA ILE A 69 -39.91 15.05 -44.91
C ILE A 69 -38.43 14.75 -44.59
N VAL A 70 -37.53 15.30 -45.39
CA VAL A 70 -36.10 15.08 -45.19
C VAL A 70 -35.61 15.72 -43.88
N MET A 71 -36.11 16.90 -43.54
CA MET A 71 -35.81 17.53 -42.24
C MET A 71 -36.31 16.71 -41.08
N ALA A 72 -37.52 16.13 -41.15
CA ALA A 72 -38.06 15.29 -40.11
C ALA A 72 -37.28 13.97 -39.91
N VAL A 73 -36.91 13.32 -41.03
CA VAL A 73 -36.09 12.10 -41.01
C VAL A 73 -34.70 12.40 -40.44
N GLY A 74 -34.05 13.50 -40.87
CA GLY A 74 -32.77 13.92 -40.36
C GLY A 74 -32.78 14.23 -38.86
N ALA A 75 -33.77 14.99 -38.40
CA ALA A 75 -33.95 15.27 -36.99
C ALA A 75 -34.17 14.01 -36.16
N GLY A 76 -34.97 13.04 -36.67
CA GLY A 76 -35.17 11.75 -36.04
C GLY A 76 -33.90 10.93 -35.90
N LEU A 77 -33.05 10.89 -36.94
CA LEU A 77 -31.75 10.20 -36.88
C LEU A 77 -30.80 10.85 -35.87
N VAL A 78 -30.70 12.18 -35.85
CA VAL A 78 -29.88 12.91 -34.85
C VAL A 78 -30.35 12.60 -33.45
N LEU A 79 -31.66 12.65 -33.22
CA LEU A 79 -32.23 12.35 -31.90
C LEU A 79 -31.92 10.94 -31.44
N ILE A 80 -32.06 9.93 -32.30
CA ILE A 80 -31.73 8.52 -31.96
C ILE A 80 -30.26 8.39 -31.57
N ILE A 81 -29.34 8.99 -32.34
CA ILE A 81 -27.91 8.95 -32.02
C ILE A 81 -27.61 9.64 -30.70
N ALA A 82 -28.20 10.83 -30.48
CA ALA A 82 -27.99 11.60 -29.24
C ALA A 82 -28.49 10.84 -28.01
N LEU A 83 -29.66 10.19 -28.10
CA LEU A 83 -30.21 9.40 -26.99
C LEU A 83 -29.33 8.17 -26.67
N ASN A 84 -28.85 7.47 -27.70
CA ASN A 84 -27.97 6.31 -27.51
C ASN A 84 -26.62 6.71 -26.89
N LEU A 85 -26.02 7.80 -27.37
CA LEU A 85 -24.78 8.34 -26.84
C LEU A 85 -24.93 8.76 -25.37
N LYS A 86 -25.99 9.54 -25.09
CA LYS A 86 -26.33 9.96 -23.75
C LYS A 86 -26.44 8.77 -22.78
N LYS A 87 -27.21 7.74 -23.15
CA LYS A 87 -27.40 6.54 -22.32
C LYS A 87 -26.08 5.85 -21.99
N SER A 88 -25.16 5.72 -22.96
CA SER A 88 -23.85 5.10 -22.76
C SER A 88 -22.97 5.93 -21.83
N LEU A 89 -22.94 7.27 -22.02
CA LEU A 89 -22.18 8.19 -21.19
C LEU A 89 -22.72 8.23 -19.74
N ASP A 90 -24.04 8.30 -19.57
CA ASP A 90 -24.68 8.30 -18.25
C ASP A 90 -24.33 7.01 -17.46
N ALA A 91 -24.30 5.85 -18.13
CA ALA A 91 -23.88 4.59 -17.53
C ALA A 91 -22.42 4.61 -17.08
N MET A 92 -21.52 5.16 -17.90
CA MET A 92 -20.09 5.32 -17.54
C MET A 92 -19.90 6.26 -16.34
N VAL A 93 -20.58 7.42 -16.35
CA VAL A 93 -20.53 8.38 -15.25
C VAL A 93 -21.04 7.79 -13.95
N LEU A 94 -22.13 6.99 -14.02
CA LEU A 94 -22.64 6.30 -12.84
C LEU A 94 -21.62 5.33 -12.24
N VAL A 95 -21.00 4.49 -13.07
CA VAL A 95 -19.96 3.55 -12.61
C VAL A 95 -18.76 4.31 -12.02
N LEU A 96 -18.27 5.35 -12.69
CA LEU A 96 -17.14 6.15 -12.18
C LEU A 96 -17.44 6.79 -10.82
N LYS A 97 -18.66 7.33 -10.63
CA LYS A 97 -19.08 7.87 -9.34
C LYS A 97 -19.13 6.81 -8.24
N GLN A 98 -19.59 5.61 -8.55
CA GLN A 98 -19.62 4.50 -7.59
C GLN A 98 -18.19 3.99 -7.27
N VAL A 99 -17.32 3.90 -8.27
CA VAL A 99 -15.89 3.55 -8.08
C VAL A 99 -15.20 4.60 -7.21
N ALA A 100 -15.44 5.89 -7.44
CA ALA A 100 -14.93 6.97 -6.60
C ALA A 100 -15.45 6.90 -5.15
N GLY A 101 -16.62 6.35 -4.94
CA GLY A 101 -17.20 6.06 -3.62
C GLY A 101 -16.73 4.75 -2.99
N GLY A 102 -15.75 4.05 -3.59
CA GLY A 102 -15.18 2.81 -3.07
C GLY A 102 -15.85 1.51 -3.55
N ASN A 103 -16.91 1.59 -4.37
CA ASN A 103 -17.56 0.38 -4.91
C ASN A 103 -16.83 -0.10 -6.18
N LEU A 104 -15.76 -0.88 -5.99
CA LEU A 104 -14.91 -1.41 -7.06
C LEU A 104 -15.50 -2.66 -7.74
N GLY A 105 -16.69 -3.12 -7.36
CA GLY A 105 -17.35 -4.31 -7.93
C GLY A 105 -18.13 -4.05 -9.22
N LEU A 106 -18.38 -2.80 -9.56
CA LEU A 106 -19.21 -2.42 -10.71
C LEU A 106 -18.41 -2.39 -12.00
N ARG A 107 -19.10 -2.69 -13.11
CA ARG A 107 -18.54 -2.63 -14.46
C ARG A 107 -19.48 -1.86 -15.39
N VAL A 108 -18.89 -1.13 -16.33
CA VAL A 108 -19.64 -0.54 -17.45
C VAL A 108 -20.08 -1.64 -18.39
N SER A 109 -21.37 -1.66 -18.75
CA SER A 109 -21.88 -2.56 -19.78
C SER A 109 -21.49 -2.01 -21.15
N VAL A 110 -20.51 -2.63 -21.79
CA VAL A 110 -20.05 -2.25 -23.13
C VAL A 110 -20.96 -2.86 -24.15
N THR A 111 -21.74 -2.02 -24.84
CA THR A 111 -22.75 -2.43 -25.83
C THR A 111 -22.38 -2.07 -27.26
N SER A 112 -21.30 -1.29 -27.47
CA SER A 112 -20.83 -0.89 -28.78
C SER A 112 -19.36 -1.28 -28.99
N ASN A 113 -18.96 -1.42 -30.25
CA ASN A 113 -17.58 -1.72 -30.65
C ASN A 113 -16.87 -0.52 -31.30
N ASP A 114 -17.36 0.67 -31.01
CA ASP A 114 -16.80 1.95 -31.42
C ASP A 114 -15.92 2.57 -30.30
N GLU A 115 -15.55 3.84 -30.45
CA GLU A 115 -14.72 4.58 -29.50
C GLU A 115 -15.36 4.66 -28.11
N ILE A 116 -16.70 4.70 -28.05
CA ILE A 116 -17.45 4.73 -26.78
C ILE A 116 -17.34 3.37 -26.05
N GLY A 117 -17.44 2.26 -26.82
CA GLY A 117 -17.21 0.93 -26.27
C GLY A 117 -15.79 0.76 -25.75
N TYR A 118 -14.80 1.28 -26.47
CA TYR A 118 -13.40 1.27 -26.03
C TYR A 118 -13.18 2.01 -24.70
N VAL A 119 -13.78 3.20 -24.52
CA VAL A 119 -13.74 3.92 -23.25
C VAL A 119 -14.36 3.10 -22.12
N GLY A 120 -15.46 2.40 -22.38
CA GLY A 120 -16.07 1.49 -21.41
C GLY A 120 -15.15 0.34 -20.99
N ASP A 121 -14.43 -0.28 -21.95
CA ASP A 121 -13.44 -1.32 -21.65
C ASP A 121 -12.26 -0.77 -20.81
N VAL A 122 -11.74 0.41 -21.15
CA VAL A 122 -10.67 1.07 -20.37
C VAL A 122 -11.11 1.37 -18.93
N ILE A 123 -12.34 1.84 -18.73
CA ILE A 123 -12.90 2.05 -17.39
C ILE A 123 -12.96 0.73 -16.60
N ASN A 124 -13.39 -0.36 -17.25
CA ASN A 124 -13.45 -1.68 -16.64
C ASN A 124 -12.06 -2.21 -16.26
N ASP A 125 -11.06 -2.02 -17.11
CA ASP A 125 -9.68 -2.42 -16.82
C ASP A 125 -9.09 -1.60 -15.66
N MET A 126 -9.33 -0.30 -15.64
CA MET A 126 -8.93 0.57 -14.54
C MET A 126 -9.59 0.15 -13.20
N THR A 127 -10.88 -0.15 -13.24
CA THR A 127 -11.61 -0.60 -12.05
C THR A 127 -11.09 -1.93 -11.52
N GLU A 128 -10.74 -2.88 -12.41
CA GLU A 128 -10.13 -4.15 -12.00
C GLU A 128 -8.76 -3.93 -11.38
N GLY A 129 -7.90 -3.10 -11.96
CA GLY A 129 -6.60 -2.75 -11.38
C GLY A 129 -6.70 -2.08 -10.00
N LEU A 130 -7.71 -1.20 -9.80
CA LEU A 130 -7.99 -0.62 -8.48
C LEU A 130 -8.43 -1.68 -7.48
N ARG A 131 -9.28 -2.61 -7.88
CA ARG A 131 -9.75 -3.72 -7.05
C ARG A 131 -8.63 -4.67 -6.63
N GLU A 132 -7.71 -4.98 -7.54
CA GLU A 132 -6.52 -5.80 -7.23
C GLU A 132 -5.62 -5.10 -6.20
N ARG A 133 -5.39 -3.79 -6.36
CA ARG A 133 -4.64 -2.99 -5.40
C ARG A 133 -5.30 -2.94 -4.03
N ASP A 134 -6.62 -2.78 -3.99
CA ASP A 134 -7.38 -2.76 -2.74
C ASP A 134 -7.29 -4.10 -1.99
N LYS A 135 -7.43 -5.22 -2.70
CA LYS A 135 -7.21 -6.56 -2.13
C LYS A 135 -5.80 -6.75 -1.61
N MET A 136 -4.79 -6.27 -2.34
CA MET A 136 -3.39 -6.34 -1.90
C MET A 136 -3.19 -5.55 -0.62
N ARG A 137 -3.73 -4.32 -0.56
CA ARG A 137 -3.68 -3.49 0.64
C ARG A 137 -4.33 -4.17 1.85
N GLN A 138 -5.54 -4.70 1.69
CA GLN A 138 -6.22 -5.45 2.76
C GLN A 138 -5.40 -6.66 3.25
N SER A 139 -4.69 -7.35 2.35
CA SER A 139 -3.81 -8.45 2.72
C SER A 139 -2.59 -7.97 3.50
N LEU A 140 -2.03 -6.80 3.16
CA LEU A 140 -0.95 -6.17 3.89
C LEU A 140 -1.39 -5.69 5.28
N ASP A 141 -2.56 -5.05 5.38
CA ASP A 141 -3.13 -4.61 6.65
C ASP A 141 -3.32 -5.80 7.61
N LEU A 142 -3.80 -6.94 7.09
CA LEU A 142 -3.93 -8.18 7.87
C LEU A 142 -2.57 -8.74 8.30
N ALA A 143 -1.57 -8.74 7.44
CA ALA A 143 -0.22 -9.18 7.79
C ALA A 143 0.40 -8.31 8.89
N MET A 144 0.19 -6.99 8.83
CA MET A 144 0.58 -6.04 9.87
C MET A 144 -0.12 -6.34 11.20
N GLU A 145 -1.43 -6.59 11.21
CA GLU A 145 -2.17 -6.94 12.42
C GLU A 145 -1.62 -8.21 13.07
N VAL A 146 -1.33 -9.24 12.27
CA VAL A 146 -0.71 -10.49 12.74
C VAL A 146 0.67 -10.19 13.33
N GLN A 147 1.53 -9.43 12.65
CA GLN A 147 2.86 -9.07 13.12
C GLN A 147 2.79 -8.30 14.46
N GLN A 148 1.94 -7.29 14.56
CA GLN A 148 1.74 -6.53 15.80
C GLN A 148 1.26 -7.42 16.96
N SER A 149 0.46 -8.43 16.67
CA SER A 149 0.00 -9.39 17.68
C SER A 149 1.14 -10.24 18.28
N LEU A 150 2.27 -10.35 17.59
CA LEU A 150 3.46 -11.06 18.07
C LEU A 150 4.26 -10.25 19.10
N LEU A 151 4.18 -8.93 19.08
CA LEU A 151 4.87 -8.07 20.03
C LEU A 151 4.16 -8.03 21.39
N PRO A 152 4.87 -7.68 22.48
CA PRO A 152 4.26 -7.57 23.80
C PRO A 152 3.08 -6.59 23.85
N LYS A 153 1.99 -7.01 24.49
CA LYS A 153 0.78 -6.18 24.66
C LYS A 153 0.79 -5.44 25.98
N GLY A 154 1.65 -4.45 26.11
CA GLY A 154 1.68 -3.58 27.30
C GLY A 154 2.95 -3.68 28.12
N ASN A 155 2.97 -2.92 29.20
CA ASN A 155 4.11 -2.79 30.09
C ASN A 155 4.20 -3.98 31.04
N LEU A 156 5.44 -4.34 31.40
CA LEU A 156 5.71 -5.42 32.32
C LEU A 156 5.99 -4.83 33.71
N LYS A 157 5.08 -5.07 34.66
CA LYS A 157 5.24 -4.66 36.05
C LYS A 157 5.76 -5.81 36.89
N ILE A 158 6.96 -5.67 37.43
CA ILE A 158 7.61 -6.64 38.31
C ILE A 158 8.07 -5.89 39.56
N SER A 159 8.02 -6.54 40.71
CA SER A 159 8.50 -5.92 41.96
C SER A 159 9.93 -5.40 41.80
N GLY A 160 10.11 -4.10 42.00
CA GLY A 160 11.39 -3.40 41.86
C GLY A 160 11.74 -2.93 40.45
N PHE A 161 10.94 -3.24 39.42
CA PHE A 161 11.19 -2.82 38.04
C PHE A 161 9.91 -2.39 37.35
N ASP A 162 9.95 -1.26 36.65
CA ASP A 162 8.93 -0.83 35.70
C ASP A 162 9.53 -0.90 34.29
N ILE A 163 8.93 -1.75 33.43
CA ILE A 163 9.45 -2.02 32.08
C ILE A 163 8.37 -1.70 31.08
N ALA A 164 8.66 -0.79 30.17
CA ALA A 164 7.76 -0.39 29.09
C ALA A 164 8.45 -0.55 27.74
N GLY A 165 7.67 -0.94 26.75
CA GLY A 165 8.12 -1.00 25.35
C GLY A 165 7.01 -0.57 24.41
N LYS A 166 7.40 0.06 23.30
CA LYS A 166 6.49 0.48 22.25
C LYS A 166 7.17 0.42 20.91
N SER A 167 6.48 -0.10 19.90
CA SER A 167 6.84 0.01 18.50
C SER A 167 5.85 0.91 17.78
N ILE A 168 6.35 1.78 16.91
CA ILE A 168 5.56 2.67 16.07
C ILE A 168 6.06 2.47 14.64
N TYR A 169 5.22 1.90 13.80
CA TYR A 169 5.57 1.66 12.40
C TYR A 169 5.39 2.93 11.57
N CYS A 170 6.32 3.18 10.64
CA CYS A 170 6.19 4.21 9.62
C CYS A 170 5.52 3.69 8.34
N ASP A 171 5.66 2.41 8.04
CA ASP A 171 5.10 1.70 6.89
C ASP A 171 4.07 0.64 7.32
N GLU A 172 3.52 -0.09 6.34
CA GLU A 172 2.51 -1.14 6.55
C GLU A 172 3.05 -2.33 7.37
N THR A 173 4.38 -2.63 7.30
CA THR A 173 5.07 -3.64 8.12
C THR A 173 6.50 -3.19 8.42
N GLY A 174 7.05 -3.52 9.60
CA GLY A 174 8.39 -3.14 10.02
C GLY A 174 9.31 -4.30 10.36
N GLY A 175 10.64 -4.05 10.30
CA GLY A 175 11.69 -4.96 10.78
C GLY A 175 11.94 -4.89 12.29
N ASP A 176 11.47 -3.81 12.91
CA ASP A 176 11.65 -3.56 14.34
C ASP A 176 11.02 -4.63 15.21
N TYR A 177 11.77 -5.04 16.23
CA TYR A 177 11.39 -6.06 17.19
C TYR A 177 11.72 -5.64 18.60
N TYR A 178 10.83 -5.88 19.54
CA TYR A 178 11.13 -5.93 20.97
C TYR A 178 10.34 -7.03 21.65
N ASP A 179 10.89 -7.56 22.74
CA ASP A 179 10.21 -8.61 23.51
C ASP A 179 10.66 -8.64 24.97
N PHE A 180 9.81 -9.19 25.82
CA PHE A 180 10.07 -9.41 27.23
C PHE A 180 10.01 -10.89 27.58
N PHE A 181 10.94 -11.34 28.42
CA PHE A 181 11.08 -12.72 28.83
C PHE A 181 11.16 -12.80 30.36
N LEU A 182 10.41 -13.70 30.94
CA LEU A 182 10.45 -13.98 32.36
C LEU A 182 10.85 -15.43 32.56
N ALA A 183 11.91 -15.65 33.31
CA ALA A 183 12.38 -16.97 33.65
C ALA A 183 12.51 -17.12 35.19
N GLY A 184 12.11 -18.24 35.74
CA GLY A 184 12.18 -18.54 37.18
C GLY A 184 10.87 -18.31 37.92
N GLU A 185 10.88 -18.66 39.21
CA GLU A 185 9.76 -18.46 40.15
C GLU A 185 9.54 -16.95 40.42
N PRO A 186 8.34 -16.53 40.88
CA PRO A 186 8.02 -15.12 41.09
C PRO A 186 9.03 -14.32 41.93
N GLU A 187 9.69 -15.02 42.87
CA GLU A 187 10.63 -14.39 43.83
C GLU A 187 12.10 -14.46 43.35
N VAL A 188 12.40 -15.27 42.31
CA VAL A 188 13.75 -15.53 41.78
C VAL A 188 13.68 -15.39 40.25
N ARG A 189 13.31 -14.21 39.78
CA ARG A 189 13.11 -14.02 38.33
C ARG A 189 14.31 -13.40 37.68
N ASN A 190 14.66 -13.96 36.53
CA ASN A 190 15.44 -13.29 35.51
C ASN A 190 14.52 -12.57 34.54
N ILE A 191 14.86 -11.32 34.22
CA ILE A 191 14.08 -10.50 33.30
C ILE A 191 14.90 -10.33 32.03
N GLY A 192 14.47 -10.92 30.93
CA GLY A 192 15.07 -10.71 29.62
C GLY A 192 14.35 -9.63 28.84
N VAL A 193 15.11 -8.79 28.16
CA VAL A 193 14.63 -7.78 27.21
C VAL A 193 15.40 -7.94 25.93
N ALA A 194 14.70 -8.06 24.81
CA ALA A 194 15.29 -8.04 23.48
C ALA A 194 14.80 -6.82 22.70
N ILE A 195 15.68 -6.21 21.94
CA ILE A 195 15.36 -5.25 20.89
C ILE A 195 16.20 -5.57 19.67
N GLY A 196 15.68 -5.32 18.49
CA GLY A 196 16.41 -5.55 17.26
C GLY A 196 15.72 -4.90 16.07
N ASP A 197 16.45 -4.85 14.97
CA ASP A 197 15.96 -4.32 13.71
C ASP A 197 16.49 -5.15 12.55
N VAL A 198 15.61 -5.51 11.62
CA VAL A 198 15.90 -6.31 10.43
C VAL A 198 16.21 -5.38 9.26
N SER A 199 17.32 -5.66 8.58
CA SER A 199 17.70 -4.93 7.36
C SER A 199 16.60 -4.90 6.30
N GLY A 200 16.35 -3.73 5.73
CA GLY A 200 15.30 -3.51 4.74
C GLY A 200 13.94 -3.23 5.36
N HIS A 201 12.88 -3.28 4.58
CA HIS A 201 11.53 -2.93 5.00
C HIS A 201 10.48 -3.83 4.33
N GLY A 202 9.23 -3.73 4.80
CA GLY A 202 8.11 -4.45 4.24
C GLY A 202 8.01 -5.92 4.68
N ILE A 203 7.29 -6.72 3.91
CA ILE A 203 6.97 -8.12 4.24
C ILE A 203 8.22 -8.99 4.51
N PRO A 204 9.31 -8.92 3.71
CA PRO A 204 10.48 -9.74 3.97
C PRO A 204 11.09 -9.51 5.35
N SER A 205 11.25 -8.25 5.77
CA SER A 205 11.77 -7.89 7.10
C SER A 205 10.83 -8.35 8.20
N ALA A 206 9.52 -8.20 8.02
CA ALA A 206 8.50 -8.65 8.96
C ALA A 206 8.54 -10.16 9.19
N LEU A 207 8.71 -10.96 8.13
CA LEU A 207 8.83 -12.42 8.21
C LEU A 207 10.12 -12.83 8.91
N LEU A 208 11.24 -12.17 8.59
CA LEU A 208 12.52 -12.45 9.22
C LEU A 208 12.49 -12.12 10.72
N MET A 209 11.89 -10.99 11.10
CA MET A 209 11.64 -10.62 12.49
C MET A 209 10.86 -11.71 13.23
N ALA A 210 9.77 -12.21 12.65
CA ALA A 210 8.96 -13.26 13.24
C ALA A 210 9.73 -14.58 13.39
N THR A 211 10.61 -14.91 12.43
CA THR A 211 11.49 -16.08 12.47
C THR A 211 12.50 -15.96 13.61
N VAL A 212 13.20 -14.84 13.72
CA VAL A 212 14.18 -14.59 14.78
C VAL A 212 13.49 -14.59 16.15
N ARG A 213 12.34 -13.92 16.30
CA ARG A 213 11.53 -13.96 17.51
C ARG A 213 11.20 -15.39 17.94
N SER A 214 10.74 -16.23 17.00
CA SER A 214 10.39 -17.62 17.29
C SER A 214 11.60 -18.41 17.74
N SER A 215 12.73 -18.30 17.05
CA SER A 215 13.99 -18.95 17.37
C SER A 215 14.52 -18.53 18.74
N LEU A 216 14.50 -17.22 19.04
CA LEU A 216 14.94 -16.66 20.32
C LEU A 216 14.06 -17.17 21.46
N ARG A 217 12.72 -17.11 21.33
CA ARG A 217 11.79 -17.63 22.35
C ARG A 217 11.96 -19.13 22.60
N GLN A 218 12.09 -19.89 21.53
CA GLN A 218 12.33 -21.32 21.63
C GLN A 218 13.68 -21.61 22.34
N ARG A 219 14.73 -20.88 21.97
CA ARG A 219 16.06 -21.13 22.55
C ARG A 219 16.16 -20.68 24.01
N LEU A 220 15.50 -19.57 24.37
CA LEU A 220 15.40 -19.09 25.76
C LEU A 220 14.57 -19.99 26.68
N SER A 221 13.72 -20.86 26.15
CA SER A 221 13.00 -21.86 26.93
C SER A 221 13.90 -23.04 27.44
N HIS A 222 15.13 -23.09 26.94
CA HIS A 222 16.11 -24.11 27.33
C HIS A 222 17.24 -23.44 28.14
N ALA A 223 17.84 -24.23 29.07
CA ALA A 223 18.96 -23.75 29.86
C ALA A 223 20.16 -23.38 28.96
N GLY A 224 20.87 -22.31 29.29
CA GLY A 224 22.08 -21.87 28.59
C GLY A 224 22.46 -20.45 28.93
N ASN A 225 23.72 -20.11 28.68
CA ASN A 225 24.20 -18.75 28.79
C ASN A 225 23.71 -17.92 27.60
N ILE A 226 23.50 -16.62 27.80
CA ILE A 226 22.91 -15.73 26.77
C ILE A 226 23.80 -15.59 25.52
N ASP A 227 25.14 -15.68 25.65
CA ASP A 227 26.07 -15.69 24.52
C ASP A 227 25.84 -16.88 23.58
N ARG A 228 25.69 -18.07 24.16
CA ARG A 228 25.38 -19.28 23.40
C ARG A 228 23.98 -19.24 22.78
N ILE A 229 23.00 -18.74 23.52
CA ILE A 229 21.65 -18.58 23.03
C ILE A 229 21.63 -17.70 21.78
N ILE A 230 22.28 -16.54 21.82
CA ILE A 230 22.34 -15.61 20.69
C ILE A 230 23.19 -16.19 19.54
N THR A 231 24.26 -16.94 19.86
CA THR A 231 25.07 -17.64 18.85
C THR A 231 24.24 -18.71 18.12
N ASP A 232 23.44 -19.50 18.83
CA ASP A 232 22.58 -20.51 18.22
C ASP A 232 21.51 -19.89 17.31
N VAL A 233 20.90 -18.77 17.74
CA VAL A 233 19.96 -18.00 16.92
C VAL A 233 20.64 -17.44 15.67
N ASN A 234 21.87 -16.93 15.79
CA ASN A 234 22.66 -16.46 14.67
C ASN A 234 22.95 -17.56 13.65
N CYS A 235 23.43 -18.74 14.11
CA CYS A 235 23.70 -19.87 13.23
C CYS A 235 22.46 -20.27 12.42
N GLN A 236 21.29 -20.31 13.06
CA GLN A 236 20.05 -20.60 12.36
C GLN A 236 19.71 -19.52 11.34
N LEU A 237 19.76 -18.25 11.74
CA LEU A 237 19.44 -17.14 10.85
C LEU A 237 20.39 -17.06 9.67
N ALA A 238 21.71 -17.22 9.88
CA ALA A 238 22.70 -17.15 8.81
C ALA A 238 22.44 -18.16 7.69
N ARG A 239 21.99 -19.37 8.04
CA ARG A 239 21.57 -20.39 7.06
C ARG A 239 20.29 -19.99 6.33
N ASP A 240 19.32 -19.41 7.04
CA ASP A 240 18.03 -19.03 6.47
C ASP A 240 18.14 -17.85 5.48
N VAL A 241 19.18 -17.00 5.64
CA VAL A 241 19.35 -15.77 4.82
C VAL A 241 20.56 -15.84 3.88
N GLU A 242 21.24 -16.97 3.73
CA GLU A 242 22.44 -17.14 2.91
C GLU A 242 22.27 -16.57 1.49
N ASP A 243 21.13 -16.84 0.85
CA ASP A 243 20.82 -16.38 -0.51
C ASP A 243 20.34 -14.94 -0.59
N THR A 244 19.79 -14.37 0.51
CA THR A 244 19.16 -13.05 0.51
C THR A 244 20.07 -11.94 0.99
N GLY A 245 21.09 -12.28 1.80
CA GLY A 245 22.00 -11.32 2.42
C GLY A 245 21.32 -10.40 3.46
N GLN A 246 20.12 -10.76 3.92
CA GLN A 246 19.43 -10.04 4.99
C GLN A 246 20.11 -10.34 6.33
N PHE A 247 20.00 -9.42 7.27
CA PHE A 247 20.54 -9.56 8.62
C PHE A 247 19.61 -8.85 9.62
N MET A 248 19.82 -9.13 10.90
CA MET A 248 19.13 -8.45 11.98
C MET A 248 20.11 -7.94 13.01
N THR A 249 20.03 -6.66 13.36
CA THR A 249 20.72 -6.16 14.56
C THR A 249 19.91 -6.55 15.80
N MET A 250 20.60 -6.92 16.89
CA MET A 250 19.91 -7.28 18.14
C MET A 250 20.74 -6.84 19.36
N PHE A 251 20.01 -6.39 20.37
CA PHE A 251 20.52 -6.22 21.72
C PHE A 251 19.65 -7.06 22.67
N TYR A 252 20.28 -8.03 23.35
CA TYR A 252 19.62 -8.84 24.36
C TYR A 252 20.19 -8.52 25.73
N LEU A 253 19.32 -8.14 26.67
CA LEU A 253 19.67 -7.80 28.04
C LEU A 253 18.96 -8.77 28.98
N ASN A 254 19.67 -9.25 30.01
CA ASN A 254 19.13 -10.11 31.07
C ASN A 254 19.46 -9.50 32.43
N ILE A 255 18.44 -9.21 33.23
CA ILE A 255 18.56 -8.75 34.60
C ILE A 255 18.45 -9.98 35.50
N ASP A 256 19.54 -10.33 36.15
CA ASP A 256 19.62 -11.37 37.19
C ASP A 256 19.32 -10.71 38.54
N VAL A 257 18.03 -10.72 38.91
CA VAL A 257 17.54 -10.03 40.10
C VAL A 257 18.17 -10.61 41.37
N PRO A 258 18.28 -11.95 41.55
CA PRO A 258 18.93 -12.52 42.72
C PRO A 258 20.37 -12.10 42.93
N ASN A 259 21.14 -12.07 41.85
CA ASN A 259 22.58 -11.74 41.91
C ASN A 259 22.85 -10.24 41.75
N GLN A 260 21.82 -9.41 41.58
CA GLN A 260 21.93 -7.97 41.37
C GLN A 260 22.89 -7.61 40.21
N LYS A 261 22.79 -8.34 39.09
CA LYS A 261 23.59 -8.15 37.91
C LYS A 261 22.74 -7.97 36.66
N VAL A 262 23.27 -7.23 35.71
CA VAL A 262 22.76 -7.16 34.34
C VAL A 262 23.81 -7.71 33.41
N TYR A 263 23.38 -8.62 32.57
CA TYR A 263 24.17 -9.20 31.49
C TYR A 263 23.58 -8.79 30.15
N TRP A 264 24.42 -8.56 29.15
CA TRP A 264 23.93 -8.31 27.80
C TRP A 264 24.83 -8.87 26.72
N VAL A 265 24.21 -9.13 25.59
CA VAL A 265 24.88 -9.48 24.33
C VAL A 265 24.44 -8.48 23.28
N ARG A 266 25.38 -7.92 22.55
CA ARG A 266 25.15 -7.01 21.46
C ARG A 266 25.46 -7.71 20.14
N ALA A 267 24.48 -7.79 19.23
CA ALA A 267 24.61 -8.33 17.88
C ALA A 267 24.44 -7.20 16.86
N GLY A 268 25.44 -6.35 16.71
CA GLY A 268 25.45 -5.24 15.73
C GLY A 268 24.47 -4.09 16.02
N HIS A 269 23.62 -4.20 17.03
CA HIS A 269 22.62 -3.19 17.38
C HIS A 269 23.30 -1.99 18.07
N GLU A 270 22.61 -0.83 18.11
CA GLU A 270 23.08 0.33 18.89
C GLU A 270 23.24 -0.04 20.36
N PRO A 271 24.23 0.52 21.06
CA PRO A 271 24.40 0.30 22.49
C PRO A 271 23.18 0.79 23.28
N GLY A 272 22.76 0.03 24.29
CA GLY A 272 21.79 0.53 25.28
C GLY A 272 22.38 1.72 26.05
N ILE A 273 21.52 2.63 26.46
CA ILE A 273 21.90 3.80 27.26
C ILE A 273 21.49 3.53 28.71
N PHE A 274 22.46 3.60 29.62
CA PHE A 274 22.23 3.59 31.06
C PHE A 274 22.32 5.03 31.60
N TYR A 275 21.27 5.45 32.28
CA TYR A 275 21.20 6.78 32.91
C TYR A 275 21.16 6.67 34.44
N ASP A 276 22.03 7.41 35.10
CA ASP A 276 22.07 7.56 36.55
C ASP A 276 21.62 8.98 36.92
N PRO A 277 20.44 9.12 37.53
CA PRO A 277 19.90 10.43 37.87
C PRO A 277 20.66 11.14 39.02
N ASP A 278 21.28 10.36 39.91
CA ASP A 278 22.03 10.94 41.04
C ASP A 278 23.30 11.67 40.59
N THR A 279 23.90 11.18 39.51
CA THR A 279 25.12 11.74 38.90
C THR A 279 24.86 12.54 37.64
N GLY A 280 23.71 12.36 37.03
CA GLY A 280 23.35 12.93 35.72
C GLY A 280 24.15 12.31 34.55
N ILE A 281 24.82 11.16 34.75
CA ILE A 281 25.71 10.55 33.80
C ILE A 281 24.93 9.56 32.89
N PHE A 282 25.19 9.67 31.60
CA PHE A 282 24.80 8.66 30.58
C PHE A 282 25.99 7.76 30.25
N GLU A 283 25.79 6.47 30.31
CA GLU A 283 26.79 5.45 29.96
C GLU A 283 26.24 4.52 28.87
N GLU A 284 27.03 4.25 27.84
CA GLU A 284 26.65 3.29 26.81
C GLU A 284 26.97 1.85 27.24
N LEU A 285 26.01 0.97 27.16
CA LEU A 285 26.19 -0.47 27.37
C LEU A 285 26.84 -1.09 26.11
N LYS A 286 28.14 -0.89 25.96
CA LYS A 286 28.93 -1.35 24.82
C LYS A 286 29.17 -2.87 24.86
N GLY A 287 29.61 -3.40 23.73
CA GLY A 287 30.03 -4.78 23.60
C GLY A 287 30.38 -5.09 22.14
N PRO A 288 31.29 -6.04 21.90
CA PRO A 288 31.56 -6.51 20.55
C PRO A 288 30.34 -7.26 20.01
N GLY A 289 30.13 -7.23 18.69
CA GLY A 289 29.09 -8.03 18.06
C GLY A 289 28.85 -7.66 16.62
N LEU A 290 28.66 -8.68 15.80
CA LEU A 290 28.23 -8.58 14.40
C LEU A 290 26.72 -8.79 14.37
N ALA A 291 26.00 -8.19 13.41
CA ALA A 291 24.58 -8.44 13.25
C ALA A 291 24.30 -9.93 13.00
N LEU A 292 23.14 -10.40 13.48
CA LEU A 292 22.69 -11.77 13.25
C LEU A 292 22.48 -12.03 11.76
N GLY A 293 22.90 -13.19 11.28
CA GLY A 293 22.77 -13.59 9.87
C GLY A 293 23.94 -13.22 8.98
N VAL A 294 24.90 -12.38 9.44
CA VAL A 294 26.06 -11.96 8.63
C VAL A 294 27.14 -13.03 8.53
N SER A 295 27.37 -13.77 9.61
CA SER A 295 28.37 -14.86 9.63
C SER A 295 27.91 -15.96 10.58
N GLU A 296 27.78 -17.18 10.07
CA GLU A 296 27.42 -18.36 10.87
C GLU A 296 28.46 -18.67 11.95
N GLU A 297 29.72 -18.40 11.71
CA GLU A 297 30.86 -18.75 12.62
C GLU A 297 31.04 -17.76 13.76
N TRP A 298 30.30 -16.60 13.73
CA TRP A 298 30.52 -15.57 14.74
C TRP A 298 30.01 -16.00 16.11
N GLN A 299 30.90 -15.85 17.11
CA GLN A 299 30.62 -16.15 18.52
C GLN A 299 30.38 -14.85 19.28
N TYR A 300 29.31 -14.79 20.03
CA TYR A 300 28.96 -13.60 20.82
C TYR A 300 29.60 -13.68 22.23
N ALA A 301 29.82 -12.52 22.83
CA ALA A 301 30.40 -12.38 24.16
C ALA A 301 29.39 -11.75 25.12
N ILE A 302 29.40 -12.23 26.37
CA ILE A 302 28.63 -11.63 27.47
C ILE A 302 29.38 -10.41 28.00
N ASN A 303 28.63 -9.32 28.20
CA ASN A 303 29.05 -8.17 28.96
C ASN A 303 28.23 -8.10 30.26
N GLU A 304 28.78 -7.51 31.32
CA GLU A 304 28.09 -7.43 32.61
C GLU A 304 28.31 -6.11 33.33
N ARG A 305 27.36 -5.76 34.19
CA ARG A 305 27.47 -4.70 35.21
C ARG A 305 26.58 -5.01 36.40
N SER A 306 26.64 -4.16 37.44
CA SER A 306 25.68 -4.20 38.54
C SER A 306 24.27 -3.85 38.03
N ALA A 307 23.24 -4.47 38.59
CA ALA A 307 21.85 -4.15 38.31
C ALA A 307 21.55 -2.67 38.65
N PRO A 308 20.61 -2.03 37.91
CA PRO A 308 20.19 -0.67 38.22
C PRO A 308 19.61 -0.59 39.64
N THR A 309 19.97 0.47 40.37
CA THR A 309 19.36 0.83 41.64
C THR A 309 18.10 1.65 41.39
N PRO A 310 17.22 1.82 42.41
CA PRO A 310 16.02 2.64 42.26
C PRO A 310 16.34 4.04 41.68
N GLY A 311 15.60 4.46 40.67
CA GLY A 311 15.80 5.72 39.94
C GLY A 311 16.69 5.61 38.69
N GLN A 312 17.54 4.60 38.57
CA GLN A 312 18.37 4.42 37.40
C GLN A 312 17.55 3.81 36.22
N ILE A 313 17.88 4.21 34.99
CA ILE A 313 17.10 3.89 33.80
C ILE A 313 18.02 3.21 32.75
N ILE A 314 17.52 2.17 32.10
CA ILE A 314 18.14 1.61 30.90
C ILE A 314 17.17 1.88 29.71
N VAL A 315 17.69 2.51 28.67
CA VAL A 315 16.95 2.79 27.42
C VAL A 315 17.55 1.96 26.30
N LEU A 316 16.71 1.22 25.62
CA LEU A 316 17.04 0.51 24.39
C LEU A 316 16.15 1.04 23.26
N SER A 317 16.74 1.36 22.12
CA SER A 317 15.97 1.93 20.99
C SER A 317 16.58 1.53 19.64
N THR A 318 15.75 1.44 18.61
CA THR A 318 16.17 1.36 17.22
C THR A 318 16.46 2.76 16.66
N ASP A 319 17.10 2.84 15.50
CA ASP A 319 17.48 4.09 14.82
C ASP A 319 16.26 4.95 14.46
N GLY A 320 15.11 4.34 14.21
CA GLY A 320 13.85 5.04 13.93
C GLY A 320 13.47 6.11 14.96
N VAL A 321 14.00 6.03 16.20
CA VAL A 321 13.74 7.04 17.23
C VAL A 321 14.49 8.33 16.95
N TRP A 322 15.81 8.28 16.71
CA TRP A 322 16.61 9.48 16.48
C TRP A 322 16.65 9.91 15.03
N GLU A 323 16.29 9.04 14.08
CA GLU A 323 16.14 9.39 12.66
C GLU A 323 14.77 9.99 12.34
N ALA A 324 13.84 9.99 13.29
CA ALA A 324 12.54 10.64 13.13
C ALA A 324 12.69 12.13 12.76
N HIS A 325 11.91 12.57 11.77
CA HIS A 325 11.89 13.95 11.30
C HIS A 325 10.63 14.68 11.78
N ASN A 326 10.76 15.96 12.08
CA ASN A 326 9.61 16.83 12.31
C ASN A 326 8.99 17.30 10.98
N SER A 327 7.90 18.07 11.04
CA SER A 327 7.24 18.64 9.85
C SER A 327 8.12 19.61 9.04
N GLU A 328 9.23 20.08 9.59
CA GLU A 328 10.19 20.98 8.96
C GLU A 328 11.39 20.22 8.35
N GLY A 329 11.43 18.88 8.52
CA GLY A 329 12.49 18.01 8.01
C GLY A 329 13.73 17.95 8.90
N GLU A 330 13.66 18.45 10.14
CA GLU A 330 14.76 18.34 11.10
C GLU A 330 14.75 16.96 11.78
N ILE A 331 15.90 16.33 11.88
CA ILE A 331 16.10 15.05 12.58
C ILE A 331 15.99 15.25 14.09
N PHE A 332 15.36 14.32 14.78
CA PHE A 332 15.24 14.34 16.26
C PHE A 332 16.62 14.29 16.93
N GLY A 333 17.49 13.39 16.54
CA GLY A 333 18.88 13.28 17.00
C GLY A 333 19.07 12.55 18.34
N LYS A 334 20.26 11.99 18.53
CA LYS A 334 20.62 11.26 19.77
C LYS A 334 20.78 12.18 20.99
N GLU A 335 21.19 13.43 20.79
CA GLU A 335 21.30 14.42 21.88
C GLU A 335 19.96 14.70 22.55
N ARG A 336 18.90 14.88 21.77
CA ARG A 336 17.53 15.08 22.27
C ARG A 336 17.00 13.85 23.02
N LEU A 337 17.37 12.64 22.58
CA LEU A 337 17.00 11.42 23.30
C LEU A 337 17.60 11.39 24.72
N ASN A 338 18.86 11.79 24.88
CA ASN A 338 19.53 11.89 26.17
C ASN A 338 18.89 13.00 27.05
N GLU A 339 18.58 14.18 26.47
CA GLU A 339 17.90 15.27 27.20
C GLU A 339 16.55 14.80 27.74
N ILE A 340 15.75 14.09 26.98
CA ILE A 340 14.44 13.58 27.43
C ILE A 340 14.61 12.56 28.57
N GLY A 341 15.60 11.66 28.50
CA GLY A 341 15.91 10.74 29.58
C GLY A 341 16.16 11.44 30.91
N SER A 342 16.80 12.64 30.90
CA SER A 342 17.04 13.43 32.08
C SER A 342 15.78 14.15 32.61
N ILE A 343 14.81 14.48 31.76
CA ILE A 343 13.59 15.22 32.13
C ILE A 343 12.56 14.31 32.82
N TYR A 344 12.47 13.05 32.41
CA TYR A 344 11.47 12.12 32.98
C TYR A 344 11.71 11.80 34.47
N HIS A 345 12.92 11.99 34.97
CA HIS A 345 13.23 11.84 36.40
C HIS A 345 12.65 12.99 37.29
N LEU A 346 12.27 14.12 36.71
CA LEU A 346 11.74 15.29 37.46
C LEU A 346 10.21 15.26 37.64
N LYS A 347 9.51 14.17 37.28
CA LYS A 347 8.04 14.09 37.32
C LYS A 347 7.43 13.07 38.27
N ASP A 348 8.20 12.63 39.30
CA ASP A 348 7.63 11.89 40.45
C ASP A 348 7.38 12.81 41.63
#